data_2d77348c6e557d1926ef19a8e9cc2036
#
_entry.id   2d77348c6e557d1926ef19a8e9cc2036
#
_cell.length_a   1.000
_cell.length_b   1.000
_cell.length_c   1.000
_cell.angle_alpha   90.00
_cell.angle_beta   90.00
_cell.angle_gamma   90.00
#
_symmetry.space_group_name_H-M   'P 1'
#
loop_
_entity.id
_entity.type
_entity.pdbx_description
1 polymer ?
#
loop_
_entity_poly.entity_id
_entity_poly.type
_entity_poly.pdbx_seq_one_letter_code
_entity_poly.pdbx_strand_id
1 'polypeptide(L)'
;TFDRYRYTPVFSASGGADYQWDAEDQFVTDMQALTGMSVLSASERVDASTSLGARYLLKGGGAIALNLTNNFTRFLTGDVSELGTGALIGSFTQPLLRDFGSYIETENLMQAERDLLYRLRDFTRFRKTFAVRVASSYYSVLLNRETTRNNYAGLLANNLSLEREQAFQAEGLRTLLQVGRLEQSSLQQDLRWTSSITRYKRSLDDFKILLGLKAEENIALDDNEMILISETGMDSPDLNLEQAMDLAVQTRLDLYNGLDRVQDRARKIEVAANAMKPGLDLSLVARVPDANDGDLGELDFENALYSAGLDFELPLDTKLDRNSYRRALIDYEVATRNYLLDMDNIKLDVVDLWRRMNQARKNYEINLTSVQINERRVEEAELRAELGLGDIQDTVDSQNDLTAAQTDLISSIVDHNISKLEFWRDLGLLYVDDSGQWEEGVNESR
;
A
#
# COMPACT_ATOMS: atom_id res chain seq x y z
N THR A 1 -15.63 9.12 -7.56
CA THR A 1 -14.25 9.57 -7.80
C THR A 1 -14.24 10.91 -8.50
N PHE A 2 -13.21 11.71 -8.32
CA PHE A 2 -13.05 13.03 -8.93
C PHE A 2 -13.16 12.97 -10.45
N ASP A 3 -12.66 11.91 -11.07
CA ASP A 3 -12.69 11.72 -12.53
C ASP A 3 -14.10 11.50 -13.10
N ARG A 4 -15.02 10.90 -12.33
CA ARG A 4 -16.43 10.83 -12.74
C ARG A 4 -17.09 12.20 -12.76
N TYR A 5 -16.66 13.12 -11.87
CA TYR A 5 -17.19 14.47 -11.80
C TYR A 5 -16.93 15.28 -13.08
N ARG A 6 -15.86 14.98 -13.83
CA ARG A 6 -15.55 15.62 -15.13
C ARG A 6 -16.67 15.44 -16.16
N TYR A 7 -17.44 14.34 -16.07
CA TYR A 7 -18.55 14.02 -16.98
C TYR A 7 -19.92 14.38 -16.37
N THR A 8 -19.95 15.33 -15.44
CA THR A 8 -21.15 15.97 -14.93
C THR A 8 -21.13 17.44 -15.31
N PRO A 9 -22.30 18.12 -15.41
CA PRO A 9 -22.31 19.55 -15.64
C PRO A 9 -21.52 20.30 -14.58
N VAL A 10 -20.56 21.11 -15.02
CA VAL A 10 -19.75 21.97 -14.15
C VAL A 10 -20.23 23.41 -14.35
N PHE A 11 -20.65 24.04 -13.26
CA PHE A 11 -21.09 25.43 -13.26
C PHE A 11 -19.94 26.34 -12.82
N SER A 12 -19.83 27.49 -13.49
CA SER A 12 -18.83 28.51 -13.19
C SER A 12 -19.50 29.89 -13.14
N ALA A 13 -19.01 30.72 -12.24
CA ALA A 13 -19.37 32.12 -12.20
C ALA A 13 -18.07 32.93 -12.05
N SER A 14 -17.92 33.97 -12.86
CA SER A 14 -16.82 34.90 -12.74
C SER A 14 -17.29 36.33 -12.91
N GLY A 15 -16.61 37.27 -12.25
CA GLY A 15 -16.84 38.68 -12.39
C GLY A 15 -15.50 39.41 -12.22
N GLY A 16 -15.32 40.45 -13.01
CA GLY A 16 -14.15 41.32 -12.97
C GLY A 16 -14.55 42.77 -13.15
N ALA A 17 -13.78 43.67 -12.61
CA ALA A 17 -13.89 45.09 -12.88
C ALA A 17 -12.50 45.66 -13.07
N ASP A 18 -12.27 46.30 -14.20
CA ASP A 18 -11.00 46.91 -14.59
C ASP A 18 -11.20 48.43 -14.77
N TYR A 19 -10.31 49.20 -14.18
CA TYR A 19 -10.22 50.61 -14.42
C TYR A 19 -9.05 50.88 -15.36
N GLN A 20 -9.31 51.55 -16.47
CA GLN A 20 -8.32 51.84 -17.47
C GLN A 20 -8.21 53.37 -17.64
N TRP A 21 -6.99 53.85 -17.58
CA TRP A 21 -6.63 55.24 -17.81
C TRP A 21 -5.58 55.28 -18.93
N ASP A 22 -5.97 55.87 -20.06
CA ASP A 22 -5.10 56.09 -21.18
C ASP A 22 -4.59 57.55 -21.11
N ALA A 23 -3.27 57.70 -21.02
CA ALA A 23 -2.64 59.05 -20.98
C ALA A 23 -2.81 59.77 -22.32
N GLU A 24 -2.86 61.08 -22.28
CA GLU A 24 -2.89 61.93 -23.45
C GLU A 24 -1.75 61.62 -24.39
N ASP A 25 -2.06 61.25 -25.66
CA ASP A 25 -1.05 61.07 -26.71
C ASP A 25 -0.62 62.45 -27.17
N GLN A 26 0.69 62.75 -27.07
CA GLN A 26 1.28 64.03 -27.43
C GLN A 26 1.00 64.39 -28.93
N PHE A 27 0.84 63.37 -29.79
CA PHE A 27 0.45 63.54 -31.19
C PHE A 27 -0.98 64.09 -31.35
N VAL A 28 -1.90 63.65 -30.52
CA VAL A 28 -3.31 64.10 -30.49
C VAL A 28 -3.40 65.52 -30.00
N THR A 29 -2.62 65.88 -28.98
CA THR A 29 -2.52 67.24 -28.44
C THR A 29 -1.98 68.23 -29.49
N ASP A 30 -0.95 67.84 -30.22
CA ASP A 30 -0.37 68.62 -31.28
C ASP A 30 -1.35 68.79 -32.48
N MET A 31 -2.11 67.76 -32.85
CA MET A 31 -3.13 67.82 -33.91
C MET A 31 -4.32 68.72 -33.46
N GLN A 32 -4.71 68.72 -32.22
CA GLN A 32 -5.75 69.55 -31.66
C GLN A 32 -5.37 71.03 -31.69
N ALA A 33 -4.09 71.37 -31.39
CA ALA A 33 -3.52 72.69 -31.49
C ALA A 33 -3.46 73.21 -32.94
N LEU A 34 -3.24 72.35 -33.91
CA LEU A 34 -3.16 72.65 -35.34
C LEU A 34 -4.50 72.78 -36.04
N THR A 35 -5.52 71.99 -35.65
CA THR A 35 -6.80 71.92 -36.38
C THR A 35 -7.97 72.61 -35.70
N GLY A 36 -7.81 73.01 -34.41
CA GLY A 36 -8.87 73.62 -33.61
C GLY A 36 -10.07 72.68 -33.29
N MET A 37 -9.97 71.41 -33.66
CA MET A 37 -10.96 70.39 -33.34
C MET A 37 -10.68 69.79 -31.99
N SER A 38 -11.71 69.72 -31.09
CA SER A 38 -11.58 69.00 -29.83
C SER A 38 -11.58 67.49 -30.08
N VAL A 39 -10.40 66.90 -30.00
CA VAL A 39 -10.24 65.44 -30.00
C VAL A 39 -10.12 65.03 -28.51
N LEU A 40 -10.86 64.06 -28.11
CA LEU A 40 -10.70 63.49 -26.75
C LEU A 40 -9.31 62.93 -26.58
N SER A 41 -8.51 63.57 -25.78
CA SER A 41 -7.06 63.32 -25.65
C SER A 41 -6.71 62.39 -24.50
N ALA A 42 -7.60 62.21 -23.54
CA ALA A 42 -7.47 61.21 -22.48
C ALA A 42 -8.78 60.45 -22.30
N SER A 43 -8.72 59.18 -22.09
CA SER A 43 -9.92 58.37 -21.81
C SER A 43 -9.74 57.63 -20.49
N GLU A 44 -10.68 57.85 -19.62
CA GLU A 44 -10.86 57.04 -18.42
C GLU A 44 -12.11 56.18 -18.58
N ARG A 45 -11.96 54.90 -18.34
CA ARG A 45 -13.10 53.99 -18.44
C ARG A 45 -13.06 52.93 -17.35
N VAL A 46 -14.23 52.48 -16.95
CA VAL A 46 -14.43 51.29 -16.08
C VAL A 46 -15.10 50.22 -16.91
N ASP A 47 -14.44 49.11 -17.03
CA ASP A 47 -14.95 47.91 -17.66
C ASP A 47 -15.34 46.90 -16.59
N ALA A 48 -16.58 46.48 -16.55
CA ALA A 48 -17.06 45.42 -15.66
C ALA A 48 -17.53 44.23 -16.49
N SER A 49 -17.10 43.04 -16.14
CA SER A 49 -17.51 41.82 -16.82
C SER A 49 -18.07 40.82 -15.84
N THR A 50 -19.12 40.14 -16.24
CA THR A 50 -19.73 39.03 -15.48
C THR A 50 -20.00 37.88 -16.43
N SER A 51 -19.66 36.67 -16.02
CA SER A 51 -20.04 35.47 -16.77
C SER A 51 -20.55 34.37 -15.86
N LEU A 52 -21.63 33.73 -16.29
CA LEU A 52 -22.16 32.51 -15.72
C LEU A 52 -22.07 31.42 -16.77
N GLY A 53 -21.45 30.29 -16.44
CA GLY A 53 -21.24 29.20 -17.38
C GLY A 53 -21.68 27.85 -16.86
N ALA A 54 -22.08 27.00 -17.76
CA ALA A 54 -22.31 25.58 -17.54
C ALA A 54 -21.57 24.81 -18.65
N ARG A 55 -20.71 23.86 -18.27
CA ARG A 55 -19.98 23.02 -19.21
C ARG A 55 -20.23 21.55 -18.92
N TYR A 56 -20.47 20.79 -19.98
CA TYR A 56 -20.67 19.35 -19.92
C TYR A 56 -19.74 18.65 -20.91
N LEU A 57 -18.88 17.76 -20.41
CA LEU A 57 -17.97 16.97 -21.23
C LEU A 57 -18.63 15.64 -21.58
N LEU A 58 -18.71 15.36 -22.88
CA LEU A 58 -19.26 14.11 -23.41
C LEU A 58 -18.19 13.02 -23.38
N LYS A 59 -18.57 11.80 -23.07
CA LYS A 59 -17.66 10.64 -23.07
C LYS A 59 -17.00 10.36 -24.42
N GLY A 60 -17.56 10.89 -25.51
CA GLY A 60 -16.97 10.80 -26.87
C GLY A 60 -15.90 11.85 -27.19
N GLY A 61 -15.47 12.65 -26.20
CA GLY A 61 -14.51 13.73 -26.36
C GLY A 61 -15.13 15.08 -26.72
N GLY A 62 -16.44 15.12 -27.03
CA GLY A 62 -17.13 16.38 -27.30
C GLY A 62 -17.42 17.16 -26.02
N ALA A 63 -17.62 18.47 -26.15
CA ALA A 63 -17.98 19.36 -25.06
C ALA A 63 -19.17 20.24 -25.46
N ILE A 64 -20.14 20.36 -24.56
CA ILE A 64 -21.24 21.34 -24.64
C ILE A 64 -20.96 22.39 -23.58
N ALA A 65 -21.01 23.67 -23.96
CA ALA A 65 -20.96 24.76 -23.00
C ALA A 65 -22.04 25.78 -23.28
N LEU A 66 -22.60 26.33 -22.22
CA LEU A 66 -23.55 27.41 -22.21
C LEU A 66 -23.02 28.53 -21.34
N ASN A 67 -22.79 29.70 -21.87
CA ASN A 67 -22.25 30.84 -21.17
C ASN A 67 -23.16 32.03 -21.32
N LEU A 68 -23.55 32.65 -20.21
CA LEU A 68 -24.21 33.92 -20.15
C LEU A 68 -23.17 34.96 -19.77
N THR A 69 -22.88 35.90 -20.67
CA THR A 69 -21.83 36.95 -20.47
C THR A 69 -22.49 38.31 -20.47
N ASN A 70 -22.03 39.20 -19.59
CA ASN A 70 -22.40 40.60 -19.59
C ASN A 70 -21.15 41.44 -19.41
N ASN A 71 -20.90 42.35 -20.33
CA ASN A 71 -19.82 43.33 -20.24
C ASN A 71 -20.45 44.71 -20.19
N PHE A 72 -19.99 45.54 -19.28
CA PHE A 72 -20.42 46.89 -19.07
C PHE A 72 -19.18 47.80 -19.09
N THR A 73 -19.18 48.78 -20.00
CA THR A 73 -18.14 49.78 -20.09
C THR A 73 -18.72 51.15 -19.82
N ARG A 74 -18.15 51.88 -18.88
CA ARG A 74 -18.51 53.27 -18.56
C ARG A 74 -17.33 54.19 -18.80
N PHE A 75 -17.47 55.12 -19.71
CA PHE A 75 -16.51 56.16 -19.94
C PHE A 75 -16.71 57.29 -18.91
N LEU A 76 -15.61 57.70 -18.28
CA LEU A 76 -15.57 58.72 -17.22
C LEU A 76 -15.08 60.06 -17.74
N THR A 77 -14.51 60.13 -18.95
CA THR A 77 -14.03 61.34 -19.62
C THR A 77 -14.88 61.63 -20.87
N GLY A 78 -15.23 62.91 -21.06
CA GLY A 78 -16.15 63.37 -22.12
C GLY A 78 -17.59 63.35 -21.70
N ASP A 79 -18.51 63.23 -22.66
CA ASP A 79 -19.91 62.93 -22.35
C ASP A 79 -19.97 61.50 -21.77
N VAL A 80 -20.42 61.43 -20.53
CA VAL A 80 -20.52 60.13 -19.83
C VAL A 80 -21.46 59.22 -20.63
N SER A 81 -20.84 58.21 -21.26
CA SER A 81 -21.56 57.20 -22.03
C SER A 81 -21.38 55.83 -21.40
N GLU A 82 -22.41 55.05 -21.43
CA GLU A 82 -22.46 53.66 -20.93
C GLU A 82 -22.72 52.76 -22.14
N LEU A 83 -21.95 51.69 -22.23
CA LEU A 83 -22.11 50.65 -23.24
C LEU A 83 -22.23 49.31 -22.53
N GLY A 84 -23.37 48.71 -22.61
CA GLY A 84 -23.61 47.35 -22.16
C GLY A 84 -23.67 46.37 -23.31
N THR A 85 -23.09 45.19 -23.15
CA THR A 85 -23.24 44.10 -24.10
C THR A 85 -23.43 42.80 -23.37
N GLY A 86 -24.63 42.20 -23.56
CA GLY A 86 -24.95 40.89 -23.02
C GLY A 86 -25.04 39.84 -24.14
N ALA A 87 -24.76 38.61 -23.81
CA ALA A 87 -25.00 37.51 -24.73
C ALA A 87 -25.15 36.18 -24.03
N LEU A 88 -26.04 35.35 -24.54
CA LEU A 88 -26.11 33.93 -24.27
C LEU A 88 -25.40 33.18 -25.38
N ILE A 89 -24.33 32.43 -25.01
CA ILE A 89 -23.49 31.71 -25.98
C ILE A 89 -23.59 30.21 -25.67
N GLY A 90 -24.18 29.46 -26.59
CA GLY A 90 -24.15 28.01 -26.62
C GLY A 90 -23.04 27.52 -27.55
N SER A 91 -22.19 26.62 -27.11
CA SER A 91 -21.15 26.01 -27.94
C SER A 91 -21.15 24.50 -27.83
N PHE A 92 -20.92 23.83 -28.94
CA PHE A 92 -20.68 22.41 -29.05
C PHE A 92 -19.41 22.20 -29.84
N THR A 93 -18.45 21.48 -29.25
CA THR A 93 -17.18 21.12 -29.92
C THR A 93 -17.04 19.61 -29.90
N GLN A 94 -16.70 18.99 -31.02
CA GLN A 94 -16.54 17.54 -31.14
C GLN A 94 -15.27 17.24 -31.95
N PRO A 95 -14.24 16.61 -31.33
CA PRO A 95 -13.12 16.06 -32.10
C PRO A 95 -13.61 14.90 -32.96
N LEU A 96 -13.11 14.83 -34.21
CA LEU A 96 -13.50 13.83 -35.20
C LEU A 96 -12.38 12.85 -35.54
N LEU A 97 -11.11 13.18 -35.26
CA LEU A 97 -9.93 12.33 -35.53
C LEU A 97 -9.09 12.12 -34.28
N ARG A 98 -8.22 13.08 -33.89
CA ARG A 98 -7.46 13.04 -32.64
C ARG A 98 -8.45 13.24 -31.49
N ASP A 99 -8.29 12.49 -30.43
CA ASP A 99 -9.13 12.53 -29.21
C ASP A 99 -10.61 12.17 -29.42
N PHE A 100 -10.92 11.60 -30.60
CA PHE A 100 -12.25 11.07 -30.87
C PHE A 100 -12.46 9.70 -30.26
N GLY A 101 -13.60 9.55 -29.60
CA GLY A 101 -14.08 8.25 -29.11
C GLY A 101 -13.96 8.07 -27.59
N SER A 102 -14.90 7.35 -27.04
CA SER A 102 -15.01 7.13 -25.60
C SER A 102 -13.80 6.39 -25.00
N TYR A 103 -13.18 5.51 -25.76
CA TYR A 103 -12.04 4.73 -25.33
C TYR A 103 -10.80 5.61 -24.99
N ILE A 104 -10.57 6.66 -25.75
CA ILE A 104 -9.45 7.60 -25.52
C ILE A 104 -9.83 8.57 -24.39
N GLU A 105 -10.98 9.19 -24.48
CA GLU A 105 -11.41 10.24 -23.53
C GLU A 105 -11.62 9.69 -22.12
N THR A 106 -12.16 8.46 -21.98
CA THR A 106 -12.41 7.87 -20.66
C THR A 106 -11.24 7.06 -20.11
N GLU A 107 -10.06 7.03 -20.78
CA GLU A 107 -8.92 6.24 -20.30
C GLU A 107 -8.47 6.66 -18.90
N ASN A 108 -8.45 7.94 -18.59
CA ASN A 108 -8.08 8.43 -17.26
C ASN A 108 -9.10 7.98 -16.18
N LEU A 109 -10.40 7.98 -16.52
CA LEU A 109 -11.45 7.47 -15.64
C LEU A 109 -11.28 5.96 -15.42
N MET A 110 -11.06 5.21 -16.49
CA MET A 110 -10.81 3.75 -16.42
C MET A 110 -9.57 3.45 -15.59
N GLN A 111 -8.48 4.21 -15.74
CA GLN A 111 -7.28 4.04 -14.94
C GLN A 111 -7.56 4.32 -13.45
N ALA A 112 -8.29 5.39 -13.13
CA ALA A 112 -8.65 5.69 -11.74
C ALA A 112 -9.54 4.61 -11.11
N GLU A 113 -10.46 3.99 -11.87
CA GLU A 113 -11.26 2.86 -11.41
C GLU A 113 -10.43 1.61 -11.20
N ARG A 114 -9.46 1.33 -12.07
CA ARG A 114 -8.50 0.22 -11.91
C ARG A 114 -7.56 0.45 -10.72
N ASP A 115 -7.06 1.66 -10.54
CA ASP A 115 -6.22 2.00 -9.39
C ASP A 115 -6.95 1.78 -8.05
N LEU A 116 -8.26 2.07 -7.99
CA LEU A 116 -9.08 1.72 -6.83
C LEU A 116 -9.12 0.20 -6.62
N LEU A 117 -9.32 -0.59 -7.68
CA LEU A 117 -9.31 -2.05 -7.59
C LEU A 117 -7.96 -2.58 -7.09
N TYR A 118 -6.84 -2.01 -7.59
CA TYR A 118 -5.49 -2.37 -7.12
C TYR A 118 -5.34 -2.11 -5.62
N ARG A 119 -5.79 -0.94 -5.14
CA ARG A 119 -5.77 -0.62 -3.71
C ARG A 119 -6.61 -1.55 -2.86
N LEU A 120 -7.78 -1.98 -3.34
CA LEU A 120 -8.62 -2.96 -2.64
C LEU A 120 -7.93 -4.32 -2.54
N ARG A 121 -7.31 -4.80 -3.62
CA ARG A 121 -6.54 -6.06 -3.61
C ARG A 121 -5.30 -5.96 -2.71
N ASP A 122 -4.58 -4.85 -2.76
CA ASP A 122 -3.44 -4.57 -1.90
C ASP A 122 -3.86 -4.54 -0.42
N PHE A 123 -5.00 -3.92 -0.09
CA PHE A 123 -5.55 -3.89 1.25
C PHE A 123 -5.95 -5.28 1.75
N THR A 124 -6.60 -6.09 0.90
CA THR A 124 -6.93 -7.48 1.24
C THR A 124 -5.67 -8.29 1.55
N ARG A 125 -4.62 -8.13 0.74
CA ARG A 125 -3.33 -8.78 0.99
C ARG A 125 -2.67 -8.26 2.27
N PHE A 126 -2.73 -6.95 2.51
CA PHE A 126 -2.23 -6.34 3.74
C PHE A 126 -2.89 -6.95 4.98
N ARG A 127 -4.23 -7.12 4.99
CA ARG A 127 -4.95 -7.76 6.10
C ARG A 127 -4.40 -9.16 6.41
N LYS A 128 -4.23 -9.99 5.38
CA LYS A 128 -3.65 -11.34 5.52
C LYS A 128 -2.22 -11.30 6.06
N THR A 129 -1.39 -10.43 5.51
CA THR A 129 0.01 -10.27 5.95
C THR A 129 0.09 -9.75 7.39
N PHE A 130 -0.78 -8.82 7.75
CA PHE A 130 -0.84 -8.27 9.10
C PHE A 130 -1.28 -9.32 10.12
N ALA A 131 -2.30 -10.12 9.82
CA ALA A 131 -2.74 -11.21 10.68
C ALA A 131 -1.62 -12.23 10.95
N VAL A 132 -0.91 -12.67 9.90
CA VAL A 132 0.25 -13.56 10.06
C VAL A 132 1.35 -12.89 10.88
N ARG A 133 1.63 -11.61 10.67
CA ARG A 133 2.62 -10.87 11.45
C ARG A 133 2.26 -10.78 12.93
N VAL A 134 0.99 -10.56 13.25
CA VAL A 134 0.50 -10.55 14.64
C VAL A 134 0.66 -11.93 15.26
N ALA A 135 0.21 -13.00 14.58
CA ALA A 135 0.35 -14.38 15.04
C ALA A 135 1.83 -14.76 15.25
N SER A 136 2.69 -14.46 14.29
CA SER A 136 4.14 -14.73 14.38
C SER A 136 4.79 -13.99 15.55
N SER A 137 4.40 -12.73 15.79
CA SER A 137 4.89 -11.95 16.92
C SER A 137 4.40 -12.53 18.25
N TYR A 138 3.12 -12.95 18.32
CA TYR A 138 2.55 -13.62 19.49
C TYR A 138 3.29 -14.92 19.82
N TYR A 139 3.49 -15.80 18.83
CA TYR A 139 4.23 -17.04 19.00
C TYR A 139 5.70 -16.81 19.41
N SER A 140 6.33 -15.75 18.91
CA SER A 140 7.67 -15.34 19.35
C SER A 140 7.70 -14.91 20.82
N VAL A 141 6.65 -14.24 21.32
CA VAL A 141 6.53 -13.89 22.75
C VAL A 141 6.34 -15.15 23.58
N LEU A 142 5.49 -16.09 23.14
CA LEU A 142 5.31 -17.38 23.81
C LEU A 142 6.62 -18.18 23.87
N LEU A 143 7.38 -18.25 22.78
CA LEU A 143 8.69 -18.89 22.74
C LEU A 143 9.65 -18.29 23.79
N ASN A 144 9.74 -16.95 23.85
CA ASN A 144 10.59 -16.27 24.82
C ASN A 144 10.13 -16.51 26.27
N ARG A 145 8.84 -16.62 26.50
CA ARG A 145 8.27 -16.97 27.82
C ARG A 145 8.67 -18.38 28.24
N GLU A 146 8.47 -19.36 27.36
CA GLU A 146 8.80 -20.77 27.65
C GLU A 146 10.32 -20.96 27.79
N THR A 147 11.13 -20.30 26.98
CA THR A 147 12.59 -20.26 27.13
C THR A 147 12.97 -19.70 28.51
N THR A 148 12.27 -18.70 29.02
CA THR A 148 12.51 -18.13 30.35
C THR A 148 12.13 -19.12 31.45
N ARG A 149 11.01 -19.84 31.29
CA ARG A 149 10.60 -20.92 32.22
C ARG A 149 11.63 -22.07 32.26
N ASN A 150 12.10 -22.50 31.09
CA ASN A 150 13.10 -23.56 30.98
C ASN A 150 14.45 -23.15 31.64
N ASN A 151 14.92 -21.92 31.38
CA ASN A 151 16.12 -21.41 32.02
C ASN A 151 15.99 -21.30 33.55
N TYR A 152 14.79 -20.94 34.04
CA TYR A 152 14.52 -20.91 35.48
C TYR A 152 14.51 -22.32 36.09
N ALA A 153 13.88 -23.27 35.41
CA ALA A 153 13.89 -24.68 35.87
C ALA A 153 15.31 -25.24 35.90
N GLY A 154 16.13 -24.96 34.88
CA GLY A 154 17.56 -25.31 34.85
C GLY A 154 18.34 -24.66 35.98
N LEU A 155 18.09 -23.38 36.30
CA LEU A 155 18.71 -22.71 37.45
C LEU A 155 18.34 -23.38 38.78
N LEU A 156 17.08 -23.72 38.97
CA LEU A 156 16.65 -24.44 40.19
C LEU A 156 17.32 -25.81 40.32
N ALA A 157 17.39 -26.57 39.21
CA ALA A 157 18.05 -27.87 39.21
C ALA A 157 19.55 -27.75 39.53
N ASN A 158 20.23 -26.78 38.93
CA ASN A 158 21.68 -26.52 39.21
C ASN A 158 21.90 -26.07 40.65
N ASN A 159 21.03 -25.22 41.23
CA ASN A 159 21.14 -24.77 42.61
C ASN A 159 20.90 -25.93 43.60
N LEU A 160 19.93 -26.79 43.33
CA LEU A 160 19.68 -27.98 44.16
C LEU A 160 20.89 -28.96 44.15
N SER A 161 21.48 -29.15 42.95
CA SER A 161 22.70 -29.95 42.80
C SER A 161 23.88 -29.32 43.53
N LEU A 162 24.02 -27.99 43.46
CA LEU A 162 25.09 -27.24 44.17
C LEU A 162 24.95 -27.42 45.71
N GLU A 163 23.77 -27.25 46.24
CA GLU A 163 23.50 -27.40 47.69
C GLU A 163 23.82 -28.81 48.18
N ARG A 164 23.43 -29.83 47.42
CA ARG A 164 23.75 -31.24 47.71
C ARG A 164 25.27 -31.49 47.68
N GLU A 165 25.99 -31.01 46.68
CA GLU A 165 27.45 -31.23 46.55
C GLU A 165 28.25 -30.41 47.55
N GLN A 166 27.75 -29.27 48.03
CA GLN A 166 28.33 -28.51 49.14
C GLN A 166 28.21 -29.31 50.47
N ALA A 167 27.07 -30.00 50.72
CA ALA A 167 26.92 -30.86 51.84
C ALA A 167 27.92 -32.04 51.81
N PHE A 168 28.12 -32.71 50.68
CA PHE A 168 29.11 -33.74 50.49
C PHE A 168 30.56 -33.24 50.67
N GLN A 169 30.86 -32.01 50.27
CA GLN A 169 32.16 -31.38 50.46
C GLN A 169 32.43 -31.11 51.95
N ALA A 170 31.41 -30.70 52.71
CA ALA A 170 31.55 -30.48 54.16
C ALA A 170 31.90 -31.78 54.91
N GLU A 171 31.45 -32.94 54.39
CA GLU A 171 31.82 -34.27 54.89
C GLU A 171 33.13 -34.82 54.31
N GLY A 172 33.83 -34.06 53.47
CA GLY A 172 35.12 -34.44 52.83
C GLY A 172 34.96 -35.42 51.66
N LEU A 173 33.74 -35.66 51.16
CA LEU A 173 33.47 -36.59 50.05
C LEU A 173 33.64 -35.96 48.68
N ARG A 174 33.74 -34.64 48.63
CA ARG A 174 33.97 -33.87 47.38
C ARG A 174 35.09 -32.85 47.51
N THR A 175 35.70 -32.50 46.39
CA THR A 175 36.78 -31.51 46.35
C THR A 175 36.22 -30.09 46.12
N LEU A 176 36.95 -29.08 46.64
CA LEU A 176 36.65 -27.67 46.37
C LEU A 176 36.56 -27.34 44.87
N LEU A 177 37.36 -28.00 44.02
CA LEU A 177 37.36 -27.81 42.59
C LEU A 177 36.03 -28.26 41.96
N GLN A 178 35.50 -29.38 42.40
CA GLN A 178 34.22 -29.92 41.90
C GLN A 178 33.04 -29.02 42.27
N VAL A 179 32.96 -28.57 43.52
CA VAL A 179 31.92 -27.63 43.98
C VAL A 179 32.04 -26.27 43.26
N GLY A 180 33.27 -25.75 43.06
CA GLY A 180 33.51 -24.50 42.36
C GLY A 180 33.07 -24.54 40.89
N ARG A 181 33.18 -25.69 40.21
CA ARG A 181 32.64 -25.86 38.85
C ARG A 181 31.11 -25.75 38.82
N LEU A 182 30.42 -26.38 39.76
CA LEU A 182 28.96 -26.35 39.87
C LEU A 182 28.46 -24.93 40.24
N GLU A 183 29.17 -24.24 41.14
CA GLU A 183 28.91 -22.85 41.47
C GLU A 183 29.04 -21.95 40.24
N GLN A 184 30.10 -22.12 39.43
CA GLN A 184 30.27 -21.39 38.18
C GLN A 184 29.13 -21.71 37.18
N SER A 185 28.68 -22.96 37.08
CA SER A 185 27.57 -23.36 36.23
C SER A 185 26.23 -22.70 36.67
N SER A 186 25.98 -22.67 37.99
CA SER A 186 24.81 -22.01 38.56
C SER A 186 24.82 -20.51 38.24
N LEU A 187 25.94 -19.82 38.38
CA LEU A 187 26.06 -18.39 38.00
C LEU A 187 25.85 -18.18 36.52
N GLN A 188 26.35 -19.05 35.63
CA GLN A 188 26.10 -18.99 34.21
C GLN A 188 24.63 -19.17 33.87
N GLN A 189 23.95 -20.09 34.56
CA GLN A 189 22.51 -20.33 34.37
C GLN A 189 21.67 -19.14 34.86
N ASP A 190 22.07 -18.48 35.95
CA ASP A 190 21.42 -17.24 36.42
C ASP A 190 21.57 -16.12 35.42
N LEU A 191 22.76 -15.96 34.80
CA LEU A 191 22.95 -15.01 33.70
C LEU A 191 22.06 -15.32 32.50
N ARG A 192 21.88 -16.59 32.11
CA ARG A 192 20.99 -17.01 31.02
C ARG A 192 19.54 -16.70 31.37
N TRP A 193 19.10 -17.00 32.58
CA TRP A 193 17.76 -16.69 33.05
C TRP A 193 17.48 -15.18 33.04
N THR A 194 18.36 -14.38 33.63
CA THR A 194 18.25 -12.92 33.67
C THR A 194 18.17 -12.31 32.25
N SER A 195 19.00 -12.80 31.33
CA SER A 195 18.95 -12.32 29.93
C SER A 195 17.70 -12.81 29.20
N SER A 196 17.16 -13.97 29.51
CA SER A 196 15.90 -14.46 28.92
C SER A 196 14.70 -13.65 29.43
N ILE A 197 14.66 -13.22 30.67
CA ILE A 197 13.64 -12.29 31.21
C ILE A 197 13.66 -10.98 30.41
N THR A 198 14.85 -10.44 30.15
CA THR A 198 14.99 -9.19 29.39
C THR A 198 14.48 -9.34 27.96
N ARG A 199 14.81 -10.47 27.29
CA ARG A 199 14.29 -10.77 25.95
C ARG A 199 12.79 -10.94 25.92
N TYR A 200 12.24 -11.68 26.90
CA TYR A 200 10.79 -11.85 27.04
C TYR A 200 10.07 -10.50 27.19
N LYS A 201 10.52 -9.66 28.12
CA LYS A 201 9.94 -8.33 28.33
C LYS A 201 9.99 -7.48 27.05
N ARG A 202 11.15 -7.49 26.37
CA ARG A 202 11.31 -6.76 25.12
C ARG A 202 10.34 -7.26 24.03
N SER A 203 10.26 -8.59 23.84
CA SER A 203 9.32 -9.15 22.84
C SER A 203 7.87 -8.84 23.17
N LEU A 204 7.52 -8.77 24.46
CA LEU A 204 6.18 -8.36 24.90
C LEU A 204 5.91 -6.87 24.60
N ASP A 205 6.88 -6.02 24.81
CA ASP A 205 6.77 -4.59 24.49
C ASP A 205 6.67 -4.35 22.96
N ASP A 206 7.48 -5.05 22.17
CA ASP A 206 7.38 -5.01 20.71
C ASP A 206 6.01 -5.50 20.20
N PHE A 207 5.45 -6.53 20.83
CA PHE A 207 4.12 -7.05 20.53
C PHE A 207 3.02 -6.03 20.87
N LYS A 208 3.09 -5.35 22.03
CA LYS A 208 2.16 -4.27 22.38
C LYS A 208 2.18 -3.15 21.35
N ILE A 209 3.37 -2.73 20.93
CA ILE A 209 3.52 -1.69 19.90
C ILE A 209 2.88 -2.15 18.59
N LEU A 210 3.08 -3.39 18.18
CA LEU A 210 2.46 -3.96 16.98
C LEU A 210 0.93 -3.92 17.03
N LEU A 211 0.35 -4.14 18.22
CA LEU A 211 -1.10 -4.06 18.44
C LEU A 211 -1.62 -2.62 18.62
N GLY A 212 -0.74 -1.61 18.64
CA GLY A 212 -1.11 -0.22 18.90
C GLY A 212 -1.46 0.06 20.36
N LEU A 213 -1.06 -0.81 21.28
CA LEU A 213 -1.28 -0.64 22.72
C LEU A 213 -0.16 0.21 23.32
N LYS A 214 -0.43 0.82 24.47
CA LYS A 214 0.58 1.55 25.23
C LYS A 214 1.56 0.58 25.88
N ALA A 215 2.84 0.97 25.98
CA ALA A 215 3.87 0.16 26.62
C ALA A 215 3.55 -0.19 28.08
N GLU A 216 2.79 0.66 28.78
CA GLU A 216 2.40 0.52 30.18
C GLU A 216 1.23 -0.47 30.40
N GLU A 217 0.52 -0.85 29.32
CA GLU A 217 -0.61 -1.77 29.43
C GLU A 217 -0.13 -3.19 29.70
N ASN A 218 -0.84 -3.90 30.56
CA ASN A 218 -0.54 -5.29 30.87
C ASN A 218 -1.33 -6.21 29.94
N ILE A 219 -0.64 -7.11 29.26
CA ILE A 219 -1.23 -8.18 28.43
C ILE A 219 -1.00 -9.49 29.16
N ALA A 220 -2.08 -10.27 29.36
CA ALA A 220 -1.99 -11.65 29.76
C ALA A 220 -1.96 -12.55 28.51
N LEU A 221 -0.95 -13.41 28.41
CA LEU A 221 -0.86 -14.42 27.36
C LEU A 221 -1.62 -15.68 27.83
N ASP A 222 -2.24 -16.40 26.89
CA ASP A 222 -2.85 -17.69 27.21
C ASP A 222 -1.75 -18.72 27.53
N ASP A 223 -1.88 -19.36 28.68
CA ASP A 223 -0.94 -20.37 29.12
C ASP A 223 -1.12 -21.71 28.39
N ASN A 224 -2.33 -21.96 27.86
CA ASN A 224 -2.67 -23.21 27.19
C ASN A 224 -2.30 -23.22 25.70
N GLU A 225 -2.03 -22.06 25.10
CA GLU A 225 -1.81 -21.95 23.66
C GLU A 225 -0.62 -22.80 23.19
N MET A 226 0.48 -22.83 23.93
CA MET A 226 1.63 -23.68 23.59
C MET A 226 1.30 -25.18 23.66
N ILE A 227 0.42 -25.58 24.57
CA ILE A 227 -0.04 -26.96 24.68
C ILE A 227 -0.90 -27.30 23.46
N LEU A 228 -1.85 -26.44 23.12
CA LEU A 228 -2.72 -26.60 21.94
C LEU A 228 -1.92 -26.73 20.64
N ILE A 229 -0.91 -25.87 20.45
CA ILE A 229 -0.05 -25.92 19.27
C ILE A 229 0.75 -27.24 19.23
N SER A 230 1.24 -27.71 20.37
CA SER A 230 1.98 -28.96 20.44
C SER A 230 1.10 -30.19 20.21
N GLU A 231 -0.15 -30.14 20.65
CA GLU A 231 -1.15 -31.22 20.49
C GLU A 231 -1.75 -31.28 19.09
N THR A 232 -1.95 -30.12 18.44
CA THR A 232 -2.46 -30.02 17.05
C THR A 232 -1.51 -30.68 16.04
N GLY A 233 -0.28 -30.94 16.48
CA GLY A 233 0.70 -31.69 15.70
C GLY A 233 1.34 -30.89 14.57
N MET A 234 2.28 -31.56 13.90
CA MET A 234 3.02 -31.03 12.73
C MET A 234 2.27 -31.33 11.44
N ASP A 235 0.96 -31.00 11.38
CA ASP A 235 0.15 -31.22 10.20
C ASP A 235 0.64 -30.34 9.04
N SER A 236 1.09 -31.01 7.99
CA SER A 236 1.43 -30.33 6.73
C SER A 236 0.20 -30.28 5.83
N PRO A 237 0.02 -29.21 5.04
CA PRO A 237 -1.02 -29.17 4.02
C PRO A 237 -0.95 -30.38 3.09
N ASP A 238 -2.08 -31.00 2.78
CA ASP A 238 -2.17 -32.12 1.85
C ASP A 238 -2.11 -31.65 0.39
N LEU A 239 -1.01 -30.98 0.06
CA LEU A 239 -0.72 -30.41 -1.25
C LEU A 239 0.70 -30.84 -1.65
N ASN A 240 0.89 -31.18 -2.91
CA ASN A 240 2.25 -31.33 -3.42
C ASN A 240 2.82 -29.97 -3.86
N LEU A 241 4.14 -29.89 -4.01
CA LEU A 241 4.83 -28.63 -4.31
C LEU A 241 4.37 -28.01 -5.64
N GLU A 242 4.13 -28.83 -6.67
CA GLU A 242 3.70 -28.38 -7.99
C GLU A 242 2.28 -27.78 -7.93
N GLN A 243 1.37 -28.45 -7.25
CA GLN A 243 0.02 -27.94 -7.00
C GLN A 243 0.03 -26.64 -6.20
N ALA A 244 0.91 -26.53 -5.20
CA ALA A 244 1.05 -25.31 -4.41
C ALA A 244 1.54 -24.11 -5.26
N MET A 245 2.53 -24.33 -6.15
CA MET A 245 3.01 -23.30 -7.07
C MET A 245 1.92 -22.83 -8.04
N ASP A 246 1.19 -23.78 -8.63
CA ASP A 246 0.11 -23.46 -9.58
C ASP A 246 -1.04 -22.73 -8.90
N LEU A 247 -1.38 -23.15 -7.69
CA LEU A 247 -2.43 -22.53 -6.90
C LEU A 247 -2.07 -21.08 -6.51
N ALA A 248 -0.82 -20.84 -6.09
CA ALA A 248 -0.35 -19.49 -5.77
C ALA A 248 -0.44 -18.54 -6.98
N VAL A 249 -0.07 -19.03 -8.17
CA VAL A 249 -0.20 -18.25 -9.42
C VAL A 249 -1.67 -17.92 -9.72
N GLN A 250 -2.61 -18.80 -9.37
CA GLN A 250 -4.04 -18.62 -9.61
C GLN A 250 -4.76 -17.77 -8.56
N THR A 251 -4.23 -17.62 -7.35
CA THR A 251 -4.96 -17.03 -6.23
C THR A 251 -4.37 -15.71 -5.74
N ARG A 252 -3.10 -15.43 -6.05
CA ARG A 252 -2.41 -14.25 -5.53
C ARG A 252 -2.89 -12.96 -6.19
N LEU A 253 -3.42 -12.05 -5.36
CA LEU A 253 -3.99 -10.77 -5.79
C LEU A 253 -2.97 -9.78 -6.35
N ASP A 254 -1.71 -9.85 -5.92
CA ASP A 254 -0.62 -9.02 -6.44
C ASP A 254 -0.26 -9.41 -7.89
N LEU A 255 -0.35 -10.70 -8.24
CA LEU A 255 -0.13 -11.16 -9.59
C LEU A 255 -1.28 -10.71 -10.52
N TYR A 256 -2.52 -10.69 -10.03
CA TYR A 256 -3.64 -10.08 -10.77
C TYR A 256 -3.41 -8.59 -11.02
N ASN A 257 -2.91 -7.85 -10.04
CA ASN A 257 -2.54 -6.45 -10.24
C ASN A 257 -1.42 -6.30 -11.29
N GLY A 258 -0.43 -7.22 -11.30
CA GLY A 258 0.63 -7.26 -12.30
C GLY A 258 0.09 -7.45 -13.71
N LEU A 259 -0.81 -8.43 -13.91
CA LEU A 259 -1.45 -8.71 -15.20
C LEU A 259 -2.30 -7.52 -15.68
N ASP A 260 -3.11 -6.94 -14.78
CA ASP A 260 -3.93 -5.78 -15.09
C ASP A 260 -3.07 -4.57 -15.49
N ARG A 261 -1.90 -4.36 -14.85
CA ARG A 261 -0.94 -3.31 -15.24
C ARG A 261 -0.35 -3.52 -16.64
N VAL A 262 -0.13 -4.77 -17.07
CA VAL A 262 0.26 -5.06 -18.45
C VAL A 262 -0.83 -4.60 -19.43
N GLN A 263 -2.11 -4.91 -19.12
CA GLN A 263 -3.24 -4.46 -19.93
C GLN A 263 -3.36 -2.92 -19.94
N ASP A 264 -3.08 -2.25 -18.81
CA ASP A 264 -3.06 -0.79 -18.71
C ASP A 264 -2.00 -0.19 -19.65
N ARG A 265 -0.81 -0.78 -19.68
CA ARG A 265 0.25 -0.35 -20.60
C ARG A 265 -0.10 -0.58 -22.07
N ALA A 266 -0.82 -1.67 -22.38
CA ALA A 266 -1.33 -1.89 -23.73
C ALA A 266 -2.31 -0.78 -24.16
N ARG A 267 -3.25 -0.38 -23.29
CA ARG A 267 -4.16 0.75 -23.57
C ARG A 267 -3.40 2.08 -23.78
N LYS A 268 -2.34 2.32 -22.98
CA LYS A 268 -1.51 3.54 -23.13
C LYS A 268 -0.77 3.62 -24.48
N ILE A 269 -0.49 2.48 -25.13
CA ILE A 269 0.03 2.47 -26.51
C ILE A 269 -1.00 3.08 -27.46
N GLU A 270 -2.27 2.70 -27.34
CA GLU A 270 -3.34 3.22 -28.21
C GLU A 270 -3.58 4.71 -27.98
N VAL A 271 -3.52 5.17 -26.73
CA VAL A 271 -3.58 6.61 -26.40
C VAL A 271 -2.42 7.38 -27.03
N ALA A 272 -1.20 6.85 -26.92
CA ALA A 272 -0.02 7.47 -27.52
C ALA A 272 -0.06 7.44 -29.07
N ALA A 273 -0.63 6.39 -29.66
CA ALA A 273 -0.86 6.31 -31.10
C ALA A 273 -1.92 7.33 -31.56
N ASN A 274 -2.96 7.56 -30.76
CA ASN A 274 -4.00 8.55 -31.04
C ASN A 274 -3.43 9.99 -31.09
N ALA A 275 -2.48 10.33 -30.20
CA ALA A 275 -1.84 11.64 -30.17
C ALA A 275 -1.07 11.98 -31.46
N MET A 276 -0.67 10.97 -32.25
CA MET A 276 0.01 11.18 -33.55
C MET A 276 -0.97 11.48 -34.71
N LYS A 277 -2.28 11.35 -34.50
CA LYS A 277 -3.28 11.64 -35.53
C LYS A 277 -3.43 13.15 -35.75
N PRO A 278 -3.80 13.57 -36.96
CA PRO A 278 -4.17 14.97 -37.18
C PRO A 278 -5.41 15.34 -36.33
N GLY A 279 -5.48 16.61 -35.94
CA GLY A 279 -6.68 17.17 -35.29
C GLY A 279 -7.70 17.52 -36.37
N LEU A 280 -8.97 17.20 -36.10
CA LEU A 280 -10.12 17.70 -36.87
C LEU A 280 -11.28 17.86 -35.87
N ASP A 281 -11.62 19.13 -35.64
CA ASP A 281 -12.65 19.48 -34.67
C ASP A 281 -13.84 20.14 -35.36
N LEU A 282 -15.04 19.64 -35.06
CA LEU A 282 -16.29 20.29 -35.41
C LEU A 282 -16.67 21.27 -34.31
N SER A 283 -16.85 22.53 -34.63
CA SER A 283 -17.30 23.57 -33.72
C SER A 283 -18.68 24.13 -34.21
N LEU A 284 -19.66 24.14 -33.31
CA LEU A 284 -20.94 24.78 -33.51
C LEU A 284 -21.14 25.79 -32.39
N VAL A 285 -21.43 27.04 -32.77
CA VAL A 285 -21.69 28.11 -31.81
C VAL A 285 -22.97 28.84 -32.16
N ALA A 286 -23.82 29.05 -31.18
CA ALA A 286 -25.02 29.87 -31.24
C ALA A 286 -24.85 31.01 -30.23
N ARG A 287 -24.93 32.27 -30.71
CA ARG A 287 -24.87 33.47 -29.88
C ARG A 287 -26.16 34.24 -30.01
N VAL A 288 -26.85 34.44 -28.89
CA VAL A 288 -28.01 35.29 -28.78
C VAL A 288 -27.60 36.57 -28.05
N PRO A 289 -27.59 37.73 -28.71
CA PRO A 289 -27.25 39.00 -28.07
C PRO A 289 -28.39 39.46 -27.15
N ASP A 290 -28.11 40.45 -26.32
CA ASP A 290 -29.14 41.20 -25.62
C ASP A 290 -29.89 42.13 -26.56
N ALA A 291 -31.18 42.44 -26.26
CA ALA A 291 -32.00 43.34 -27.00
C ALA A 291 -31.74 44.84 -26.66
N ASN A 292 -31.24 45.10 -25.43
CA ASN A 292 -31.04 46.45 -24.89
C ASN A 292 -29.76 46.54 -24.09
N ASP A 293 -28.76 47.16 -24.63
CA ASP A 293 -27.47 47.64 -24.01
C ASP A 293 -27.08 46.99 -22.67
N GLY A 294 -26.94 45.67 -22.64
CA GLY A 294 -26.49 44.91 -21.47
C GLY A 294 -27.61 44.37 -20.58
N ASP A 295 -28.87 44.48 -20.94
CA ASP A 295 -29.99 43.88 -20.20
C ASP A 295 -30.12 42.39 -20.54
N LEU A 296 -29.60 41.52 -19.66
CA LEU A 296 -29.73 40.08 -19.80
C LEU A 296 -31.16 39.53 -19.62
N GLY A 297 -32.11 40.37 -19.20
CA GLY A 297 -33.51 40.01 -19.07
C GLY A 297 -34.24 39.95 -20.42
N GLU A 298 -33.69 40.61 -21.44
CA GLU A 298 -34.26 40.65 -22.79
C GLU A 298 -33.22 40.18 -23.81
N LEU A 299 -33.23 38.87 -24.12
CA LEU A 299 -32.40 38.29 -25.17
C LEU A 299 -33.05 38.37 -26.53
N ASP A 300 -32.35 38.80 -27.54
CA ASP A 300 -32.83 38.93 -28.90
C ASP A 300 -32.60 37.65 -29.72
N PHE A 301 -33.57 36.76 -29.67
CA PHE A 301 -33.51 35.50 -30.41
C PHE A 301 -33.75 35.68 -31.93
N GLU A 302 -34.31 36.82 -32.38
CA GLU A 302 -34.48 37.11 -33.81
C GLU A 302 -33.15 37.44 -34.48
N ASN A 303 -32.24 38.07 -33.77
CA ASN A 303 -30.89 38.40 -34.21
C ASN A 303 -29.80 37.38 -33.74
N ALA A 304 -30.20 36.15 -33.44
CA ALA A 304 -29.26 35.10 -33.06
C ALA A 304 -28.27 34.77 -34.20
N LEU A 305 -27.00 34.68 -33.85
CA LEU A 305 -25.90 34.34 -34.77
C LEU A 305 -25.55 32.87 -34.60
N TYR A 306 -25.54 32.15 -35.71
CA TYR A 306 -25.12 30.74 -35.74
C TYR A 306 -23.84 30.61 -36.57
N SER A 307 -22.83 29.89 -36.05
CA SER A 307 -21.63 29.54 -36.79
C SER A 307 -21.36 28.06 -36.67
N ALA A 308 -20.85 27.49 -37.76
CA ALA A 308 -20.33 26.15 -37.84
C ALA A 308 -18.95 26.19 -38.44
N GLY A 309 -17.95 25.58 -37.80
CA GLY A 309 -16.57 25.54 -38.21
C GLY A 309 -16.01 24.11 -38.19
N LEU A 310 -15.06 23.87 -39.07
CA LEU A 310 -14.21 22.70 -39.05
C LEU A 310 -12.77 23.19 -38.94
N ASP A 311 -12.14 22.84 -37.81
CA ASP A 311 -10.76 23.20 -37.53
C ASP A 311 -9.87 21.98 -37.81
N PHE A 312 -8.96 22.11 -38.77
CA PHE A 312 -8.02 21.04 -39.14
C PHE A 312 -6.60 21.41 -38.75
N GLU A 313 -5.99 20.60 -37.92
CA GLU A 313 -4.61 20.72 -37.46
C GLU A 313 -3.77 19.55 -37.95
N LEU A 314 -2.77 19.80 -38.81
CA LEU A 314 -1.80 18.79 -39.24
C LEU A 314 -0.50 18.95 -38.43
N PRO A 315 -0.11 18.02 -37.54
CA PRO A 315 1.14 18.11 -36.85
C PRO A 315 2.32 17.83 -37.81
N LEU A 316 3.07 18.83 -38.17
CA LEU A 316 4.24 18.72 -39.10
C LEU A 316 5.47 18.15 -38.37
N ASP A 317 5.64 18.43 -37.08
CA ASP A 317 6.69 17.85 -36.25
C ASP A 317 6.11 16.88 -35.21
N THR A 318 6.13 15.61 -35.53
CA THR A 318 5.62 14.51 -34.67
C THR A 318 6.71 13.86 -33.83
N LYS A 319 7.89 14.49 -33.67
CA LYS A 319 9.01 13.83 -32.94
C LYS A 319 8.68 13.52 -31.47
N LEU A 320 8.02 14.43 -30.78
CA LEU A 320 7.62 14.25 -29.38
C LEU A 320 6.60 13.12 -29.25
N ASP A 321 5.56 13.11 -30.11
CA ASP A 321 4.49 12.11 -30.07
C ASP A 321 5.03 10.72 -30.44
N ARG A 322 5.91 10.67 -31.46
CA ARG A 322 6.61 9.43 -31.85
C ARG A 322 7.49 8.89 -30.73
N ASN A 323 8.19 9.76 -30.00
CA ASN A 323 8.98 9.36 -28.84
C ASN A 323 8.08 8.87 -27.68
N SER A 324 6.94 9.51 -27.46
CA SER A 324 5.93 9.09 -26.48
C SER A 324 5.36 7.73 -26.84
N TYR A 325 5.03 7.50 -28.10
CA TYR A 325 4.58 6.18 -28.58
C TYR A 325 5.65 5.09 -28.40
N ARG A 326 6.93 5.37 -28.76
CA ARG A 326 8.02 4.43 -28.53
C ARG A 326 8.23 4.13 -27.05
N ARG A 327 8.10 5.15 -26.18
CA ARG A 327 8.16 4.96 -24.74
C ARG A 327 7.04 4.06 -24.24
N ALA A 328 5.81 4.27 -24.73
CA ALA A 328 4.67 3.41 -24.36
C ALA A 328 4.89 1.94 -24.76
N LEU A 329 5.50 1.68 -25.93
CA LEU A 329 5.88 0.32 -26.35
C LEU A 329 6.93 -0.29 -25.41
N ILE A 330 7.97 0.47 -25.05
CA ILE A 330 8.99 0.01 -24.11
C ILE A 330 8.38 -0.27 -22.72
N ASP A 331 7.52 0.61 -22.23
CA ASP A 331 6.85 0.47 -20.95
C ASP A 331 5.95 -0.78 -20.91
N TYR A 332 5.30 -1.11 -22.01
CA TYR A 332 4.53 -2.35 -22.16
C TYR A 332 5.43 -3.59 -22.07
N GLU A 333 6.55 -3.59 -22.80
CA GLU A 333 7.52 -4.69 -22.77
C GLU A 333 8.13 -4.87 -21.37
N VAL A 334 8.46 -3.76 -20.69
CA VAL A 334 8.96 -3.79 -19.30
C VAL A 334 7.92 -4.34 -18.36
N ALA A 335 6.66 -3.91 -18.47
CA ALA A 335 5.57 -4.41 -17.63
C ALA A 335 5.33 -5.92 -17.84
N THR A 336 5.39 -6.38 -19.08
CA THR A 336 5.26 -7.82 -19.42
C THR A 336 6.38 -8.64 -18.79
N ARG A 337 7.63 -8.18 -18.89
CA ARG A 337 8.78 -8.87 -18.28
C ARG A 337 8.71 -8.87 -16.76
N ASN A 338 8.30 -7.75 -16.15
CA ASN A 338 8.11 -7.68 -14.70
C ASN A 338 7.02 -8.65 -14.24
N TYR A 339 5.90 -8.74 -14.95
CA TYR A 339 4.85 -9.72 -14.64
C TYR A 339 5.36 -11.17 -14.67
N LEU A 340 6.17 -11.53 -15.67
CA LEU A 340 6.77 -12.87 -15.74
C LEU A 340 7.76 -13.11 -14.59
N LEU A 341 8.58 -12.10 -14.26
CA LEU A 341 9.50 -12.17 -13.14
C LEU A 341 8.77 -12.28 -11.80
N ASP A 342 7.69 -11.52 -11.61
CA ASP A 342 6.85 -11.60 -10.41
C ASP A 342 6.23 -13.00 -10.26
N MET A 343 5.78 -13.60 -11.37
CA MET A 343 5.27 -14.98 -11.39
C MET A 343 6.35 -16.01 -10.98
N ASP A 344 7.57 -15.86 -11.48
CA ASP A 344 8.69 -16.74 -11.11
C ASP A 344 9.11 -16.55 -9.65
N ASN A 345 9.15 -15.31 -9.16
CA ASN A 345 9.42 -14.99 -7.75
C ASN A 345 8.35 -15.61 -6.83
N ILE A 346 7.07 -15.53 -7.20
CA ILE A 346 5.98 -16.16 -6.45
C ILE A 346 6.18 -17.67 -6.33
N LYS A 347 6.55 -18.33 -7.42
CA LYS A 347 6.85 -19.77 -7.38
C LYS A 347 8.03 -20.07 -6.47
N LEU A 348 9.07 -19.24 -6.51
CA LEU A 348 10.23 -19.37 -5.64
C LEU A 348 9.89 -19.18 -4.17
N ASP A 349 9.08 -18.15 -3.84
CA ASP A 349 8.60 -17.91 -2.47
C ASP A 349 7.88 -19.15 -1.91
N VAL A 350 6.98 -19.76 -2.71
CA VAL A 350 6.26 -20.99 -2.35
C VAL A 350 7.21 -22.15 -2.11
N VAL A 351 8.21 -22.34 -2.99
CA VAL A 351 9.23 -23.39 -2.85
C VAL A 351 10.01 -23.20 -1.55
N ASP A 352 10.41 -21.99 -1.23
CA ASP A 352 11.20 -21.70 -0.03
C ASP A 352 10.38 -21.92 1.25
N LEU A 353 9.13 -21.50 1.26
CA LEU A 353 8.24 -21.76 2.40
C LEU A 353 7.93 -23.26 2.57
N TRP A 354 7.72 -23.97 1.48
CA TRP A 354 7.55 -25.44 1.50
C TRP A 354 8.77 -26.13 2.12
N ARG A 355 9.98 -25.72 1.72
CA ARG A 355 11.23 -26.27 2.28
C ARG A 355 11.37 -25.94 3.75
N ARG A 356 11.10 -24.68 4.17
CA ARG A 356 11.15 -24.26 5.58
C ARG A 356 10.20 -25.07 6.46
N MET A 357 8.95 -25.25 6.01
CA MET A 357 7.94 -26.02 6.72
C MET A 357 8.38 -27.49 6.90
N ASN A 358 8.88 -28.13 5.84
CA ASN A 358 9.40 -29.49 5.92
C ASN A 358 10.65 -29.60 6.82
N GLN A 359 11.52 -28.61 6.79
CA GLN A 359 12.68 -28.53 7.66
C GLN A 359 12.25 -28.37 9.14
N ALA A 360 11.30 -27.48 9.43
CA ALA A 360 10.81 -27.26 10.78
C ALA A 360 10.15 -28.55 11.35
N ARG A 361 9.38 -29.28 10.53
CA ARG A 361 8.83 -30.58 10.91
C ARG A 361 9.94 -31.59 11.21
N LYS A 362 10.97 -31.66 10.38
CA LYS A 362 12.09 -32.57 10.62
C LYS A 362 12.90 -32.19 11.87
N ASN A 363 13.11 -30.91 12.09
CA ASN A 363 13.74 -30.42 13.32
C ASN A 363 12.94 -30.79 14.56
N TYR A 364 11.61 -30.69 14.51
CA TYR A 364 10.73 -31.13 15.59
C TYR A 364 10.94 -32.61 15.94
N GLU A 365 10.92 -33.52 14.95
CA GLU A 365 11.15 -34.97 15.16
C GLU A 365 12.51 -35.24 15.82
N ILE A 366 13.55 -34.53 15.38
CA ILE A 366 14.90 -34.64 15.91
C ILE A 366 14.94 -34.10 17.36
N ASN A 367 14.39 -32.91 17.59
CA ASN A 367 14.42 -32.26 18.89
C ASN A 367 13.58 -33.01 19.92
N LEU A 368 12.44 -33.59 19.54
CA LEU A 368 11.65 -34.46 20.42
C LEU A 368 12.49 -35.67 20.87
N THR A 369 13.19 -36.33 19.96
CA THR A 369 14.09 -37.44 20.28
C THR A 369 15.27 -36.96 21.15
N SER A 370 15.81 -35.77 20.88
CA SER A 370 16.90 -35.18 21.67
C SER A 370 16.47 -34.92 23.12
N VAL A 371 15.28 -34.39 23.35
CA VAL A 371 14.74 -34.18 24.71
C VAL A 371 14.68 -35.51 25.44
N GLN A 372 14.11 -36.56 24.83
CA GLN A 372 13.99 -37.89 25.48
C GLN A 372 15.36 -38.51 25.81
N ILE A 373 16.37 -38.30 24.96
CA ILE A 373 17.72 -38.79 25.22
C ILE A 373 18.34 -38.01 26.40
N ASN A 374 18.20 -36.68 26.40
CA ASN A 374 18.81 -35.83 27.42
C ASN A 374 18.12 -36.01 28.79
N GLU A 375 16.81 -36.25 28.85
CA GLU A 375 16.11 -36.65 30.10
C GLU A 375 16.73 -37.90 30.72
N ARG A 376 16.94 -38.95 29.92
CA ARG A 376 17.60 -40.17 30.42
C ARG A 376 19.05 -39.94 30.84
N ARG A 377 19.79 -39.09 30.13
CA ARG A 377 21.15 -38.72 30.49
C ARG A 377 21.23 -38.00 31.85
N VAL A 378 20.25 -37.11 32.11
CA VAL A 378 20.17 -36.42 33.40
C VAL A 378 19.85 -37.44 34.50
N GLU A 379 18.87 -38.31 34.34
CA GLU A 379 18.53 -39.37 35.32
C GLU A 379 19.77 -40.28 35.62
N GLU A 380 20.49 -40.69 34.56
CA GLU A 380 21.70 -41.52 34.70
C GLU A 380 22.82 -40.78 35.44
N ALA A 381 23.08 -39.50 35.05
CA ALA A 381 24.12 -38.69 35.68
C ALA A 381 23.82 -38.43 37.17
N GLU A 382 22.57 -38.13 37.50
CA GLU A 382 22.14 -37.95 38.89
C GLU A 382 22.30 -39.22 39.71
N LEU A 383 21.85 -40.37 39.20
CA LEU A 383 22.00 -41.66 39.87
C LEU A 383 23.48 -42.03 40.07
N ARG A 384 24.33 -41.82 39.09
CA ARG A 384 25.77 -42.05 39.22
C ARG A 384 26.41 -41.10 40.24
N ALA A 385 26.00 -39.86 40.29
CA ALA A 385 26.45 -38.88 41.28
C ALA A 385 26.07 -39.30 42.71
N GLU A 386 24.84 -39.79 42.93
CA GLU A 386 24.35 -40.30 44.20
C GLU A 386 25.15 -41.54 44.70
N LEU A 387 25.50 -42.43 43.78
CA LEU A 387 26.31 -43.61 44.07
C LEU A 387 27.83 -43.29 44.25
N GLY A 388 28.22 -42.03 44.07
CA GLY A 388 29.63 -41.61 44.14
C GLY A 388 30.50 -42.06 42.94
N LEU A 389 29.87 -42.54 41.86
CA LEU A 389 30.52 -43.09 40.66
C LEU A 389 30.60 -42.11 39.50
N GLY A 390 29.93 -40.94 39.57
CA GLY A 390 29.84 -39.95 38.50
C GLY A 390 30.75 -38.74 38.70
N ASP A 391 31.12 -38.10 37.59
CA ASP A 391 31.72 -36.76 37.62
C ASP A 391 30.57 -35.72 37.68
N ILE A 392 30.79 -34.72 38.52
CA ILE A 392 29.90 -33.55 38.61
C ILE A 392 29.74 -32.81 37.24
N GLN A 393 30.79 -32.84 36.45
CA GLN A 393 30.77 -32.24 35.11
C GLN A 393 29.71 -32.92 34.22
N ASP A 394 29.61 -34.25 34.28
CA ASP A 394 28.59 -35.00 33.51
C ASP A 394 27.17 -34.58 33.89
N THR A 395 26.90 -34.33 35.19
CA THR A 395 25.59 -33.85 35.66
C THR A 395 25.29 -32.43 35.14
N VAL A 396 26.28 -31.52 35.22
CA VAL A 396 26.15 -30.14 34.74
C VAL A 396 25.87 -30.11 33.24
N ASP A 397 26.67 -30.87 32.47
CA ASP A 397 26.56 -30.90 31.02
C ASP A 397 25.22 -31.51 30.57
N SER A 398 24.79 -32.61 31.21
CA SER A 398 23.52 -33.25 30.94
C SER A 398 22.31 -32.30 31.20
N GLN A 399 22.35 -31.54 32.31
CA GLN A 399 21.31 -30.60 32.66
C GLN A 399 21.27 -29.40 31.70
N ASN A 400 22.44 -28.89 31.30
CA ASN A 400 22.51 -27.82 30.29
C ASN A 400 22.02 -28.29 28.93
N ASP A 401 22.40 -29.50 28.50
CA ASP A 401 21.97 -30.11 27.25
C ASP A 401 20.43 -30.34 27.23
N LEU A 402 19.85 -30.77 28.36
CA LEU A 402 18.39 -30.93 28.47
C LEU A 402 17.66 -29.59 28.32
N THR A 403 18.13 -28.55 29.02
CA THR A 403 17.56 -27.21 28.94
C THR A 403 17.63 -26.65 27.51
N ALA A 404 18.76 -26.88 26.83
CA ALA A 404 18.91 -26.49 25.43
C ALA A 404 17.97 -27.27 24.53
N ALA A 405 17.89 -28.60 24.64
CA ALA A 405 17.03 -29.46 23.84
C ALA A 405 15.54 -29.12 24.00
N GLN A 406 15.09 -28.80 25.22
CA GLN A 406 13.72 -28.34 25.49
C GLN A 406 13.43 -27.00 24.78
N THR A 407 14.36 -26.07 24.81
CA THR A 407 14.23 -24.78 24.13
C THR A 407 14.20 -24.95 22.61
N ASP A 408 15.03 -25.82 22.05
CA ASP A 408 15.08 -26.12 20.62
C ASP A 408 13.80 -26.82 20.14
N LEU A 409 13.22 -27.69 20.98
CA LEU A 409 11.92 -28.32 20.69
C LEU A 409 10.81 -27.27 20.57
N ILE A 410 10.70 -26.37 21.54
CA ILE A 410 9.70 -25.30 21.53
C ILE A 410 9.90 -24.39 20.33
N SER A 411 11.15 -24.03 20.00
CA SER A 411 11.47 -23.25 18.82
C SER A 411 10.99 -23.93 17.56
N SER A 412 11.22 -25.24 17.40
CA SER A 412 10.80 -25.97 16.21
C SER A 412 9.28 -26.05 16.05
N ILE A 413 8.52 -26.11 17.16
CA ILE A 413 7.06 -26.05 17.16
C ILE A 413 6.59 -24.67 16.64
N VAL A 414 7.13 -23.60 17.19
CA VAL A 414 6.80 -22.24 16.80
C VAL A 414 7.17 -21.97 15.35
N ASP A 415 8.37 -22.35 14.92
CA ASP A 415 8.87 -22.17 13.55
C ASP A 415 7.99 -22.89 12.52
N HIS A 416 7.52 -24.11 12.85
CA HIS A 416 6.61 -24.84 11.98
C HIS A 416 5.27 -24.12 11.82
N ASN A 417 4.65 -23.68 12.94
CA ASN A 417 3.36 -23.00 12.91
C ASN A 417 3.44 -21.64 12.15
N ILE A 418 4.51 -20.89 12.37
CA ILE A 418 4.73 -19.64 11.62
C ILE A 418 4.89 -19.94 10.12
N SER A 419 5.72 -20.93 9.77
CA SER A 419 5.95 -21.31 8.38
C SER A 419 4.67 -21.80 7.70
N LYS A 420 3.80 -22.51 8.41
CA LYS A 420 2.49 -22.95 7.92
C LYS A 420 1.55 -21.77 7.64
N LEU A 421 1.47 -20.79 8.56
CA LEU A 421 0.67 -19.58 8.34
C LEU A 421 1.20 -18.75 7.18
N GLU A 422 2.51 -18.60 7.07
CA GLU A 422 3.15 -17.92 5.93
C GLU A 422 2.87 -18.62 4.62
N PHE A 423 2.90 -19.96 4.61
CA PHE A 423 2.59 -20.76 3.43
C PHE A 423 1.14 -20.53 2.95
N TRP A 424 0.14 -20.60 3.85
CA TRP A 424 -1.25 -20.32 3.50
C TRP A 424 -1.47 -18.88 3.04
N ARG A 425 -0.78 -17.92 3.65
CA ARG A 425 -0.80 -16.52 3.20
C ARG A 425 -0.28 -16.38 1.77
N ASP A 426 0.86 -17.01 1.46
CA ASP A 426 1.53 -16.86 0.17
C ASP A 426 0.88 -17.70 -0.93
N LEU A 427 0.17 -18.75 -0.57
CA LEU A 427 -0.81 -19.38 -1.46
C LEU A 427 -2.04 -18.52 -1.72
N GLY A 428 -2.25 -17.43 -0.97
CA GLY A 428 -3.46 -16.60 -1.08
C GLY A 428 -4.72 -17.21 -0.45
N LEU A 429 -4.60 -18.36 0.22
CA LEU A 429 -5.71 -19.15 0.77
C LEU A 429 -5.97 -18.90 2.26
N LEU A 430 -5.21 -18.04 2.91
CA LEU A 430 -5.50 -17.59 4.26
C LEU A 430 -6.71 -16.65 4.21
N TYR A 431 -7.83 -17.05 4.78
CA TYR A 431 -8.98 -16.16 4.95
C TYR A 431 -8.89 -15.45 6.29
N VAL A 432 -9.11 -14.14 6.32
CA VAL A 432 -9.17 -13.34 7.55
C VAL A 432 -10.50 -12.61 7.56
N ASP A 433 -11.34 -12.88 8.54
CA ASP A 433 -12.66 -12.26 8.70
C ASP A 433 -12.56 -10.82 9.25
N ASP A 434 -13.69 -10.15 9.43
CA ASP A 434 -13.72 -8.77 9.94
C ASP A 434 -13.42 -8.68 11.45
N SER A 435 -13.47 -9.80 12.19
CA SER A 435 -13.07 -9.89 13.59
C SER A 435 -11.57 -10.16 13.77
N GLY A 436 -10.85 -10.42 12.67
CA GLY A 436 -9.43 -10.75 12.67
C GLY A 436 -9.14 -12.24 12.88
N GLN A 437 -10.17 -13.09 12.95
CA GLN A 437 -10.00 -14.54 12.98
C GLN A 437 -9.58 -15.02 11.59
N TRP A 438 -8.76 -16.06 11.55
CA TRP A 438 -8.30 -16.65 10.29
C TRP A 438 -8.69 -18.11 10.16
N GLU A 439 -8.96 -18.52 8.94
CA GLU A 439 -9.19 -19.91 8.55
C GLU A 439 -8.12 -20.31 7.52
N GLU A 440 -7.58 -21.51 7.71
CA GLU A 440 -6.57 -22.10 6.82
C GLU A 440 -7.26 -23.07 5.85
N GLY A 441 -6.88 -23.00 4.56
CA GLY A 441 -7.28 -24.03 3.59
C GLY A 441 -8.24 -23.58 2.50
N VAL A 442 -8.52 -24.50 1.60
CA VAL A 442 -9.51 -24.36 0.53
C VAL A 442 -10.88 -24.61 1.13
N ASN A 443 -11.64 -23.56 1.38
CA ASN A 443 -13.04 -23.72 1.80
C ASN A 443 -13.85 -24.16 0.56
N GLU A 444 -14.15 -25.45 0.43
CA GLU A 444 -14.96 -26.03 -0.67
C GLU A 444 -16.43 -25.55 -0.66
N SER A 445 -16.81 -24.69 0.27
CA SER A 445 -18.21 -24.33 0.53
C SER A 445 -18.58 -22.85 0.27
N ARG A 446 -17.85 -22.13 -0.65
CA ARG A 446 -18.35 -20.81 -1.12
C ARG A 446 -18.17 -20.56 -2.60
#